data_b4cba788075bc9a97db72433b0937173
#
_entry.id   b4cba788075bc9a97db72433b0937173
#
_cell.length_a   1.000
_cell.length_b   1.000
_cell.length_c   1.000
_cell.angle_alpha   90.00
_cell.angle_beta   90.00
_cell.angle_gamma   90.00
#
_symmetry.space_group_name_H-M   'P 1'
#
loop_
_entity.id
_entity.type
_entity.pdbx_description
1 polymer ?
#
loop_
_entity_poly.entity_id
_entity_poly.type
_entity_poly.pdbx_seq_one_letter_code
_entity_poly.pdbx_strand_id
1 'polypeptide(L)'
;YTPYGYDPSKKYNVLFLMHGGTDNEGYWFGQGRYRGDDVQKYTDYGNITASMIDHLIYKKQIDPLIVVTPSFEEEVEPYTKLGNRVDSYFASTRYFWLELRNEIMPYLQKHYSTYAESDNEESYRNARKHFAYAGASQGSITGLYSIMCHCHDRFAFIGCFSAGAIRCAFNGKELSVALDEEKLAELCSAIEQEPPVFWYNGCGDDDKMYSSHKETYDRVLKACPEQLHENQNCRFVTHEGGQHDYRTWSEDLFNVLHLFFT
;
A
#
# COMPACT_ATOMS: atom_id res chain seq x y z
N TYR A 1 8.97 -9.53 -7.42
CA TYR A 1 8.40 -10.55 -8.32
C TYR A 1 8.33 -10.02 -9.75
N THR A 2 8.74 -10.84 -10.69
CA THR A 2 8.53 -10.62 -12.13
C THR A 2 7.67 -11.75 -12.69
N PRO A 3 6.76 -11.46 -13.65
CA PRO A 3 5.88 -12.49 -14.19
C PRO A 3 6.68 -13.56 -14.96
N TYR A 4 6.14 -14.78 -15.01
CA TYR A 4 6.75 -15.85 -15.83
C TYR A 4 6.89 -15.39 -17.28
N GLY A 5 8.09 -15.59 -17.86
CA GLY A 5 8.41 -15.12 -19.20
C GLY A 5 8.58 -13.61 -19.30
N TYR A 6 9.02 -12.95 -18.22
CA TYR A 6 9.41 -11.55 -18.25
C TYR A 6 10.34 -11.25 -19.43
N ASP A 7 9.98 -10.24 -20.21
CA ASP A 7 10.68 -9.82 -21.40
C ASP A 7 11.03 -8.32 -21.29
N PRO A 8 12.30 -7.94 -21.18
CA PRO A 8 12.69 -6.55 -21.02
C PRO A 8 12.35 -5.65 -22.22
N SER A 9 11.93 -6.21 -23.36
CA SER A 9 11.46 -5.44 -24.51
C SER A 9 9.99 -5.01 -24.38
N LYS A 10 9.24 -5.54 -23.40
CA LYS A 10 7.87 -5.19 -23.10
C LYS A 10 7.80 -4.28 -21.90
N LYS A 11 6.69 -3.55 -21.75
CA LYS A 11 6.43 -2.70 -20.58
C LYS A 11 5.43 -3.39 -19.65
N TYR A 12 5.59 -3.19 -18.35
CA TYR A 12 4.80 -3.83 -17.32
C TYR A 12 4.21 -2.81 -16.34
N ASN A 13 2.98 -3.06 -15.93
CA ASN A 13 2.38 -2.42 -14.77
C ASN A 13 3.17 -2.80 -13.51
N VAL A 14 3.18 -1.92 -12.52
CA VAL A 14 3.92 -2.12 -11.27
C VAL A 14 3.00 -1.97 -10.08
N LEU A 15 2.93 -2.99 -9.23
CA LEU A 15 2.28 -2.94 -7.93
C LEU A 15 3.35 -2.90 -6.83
N PHE A 16 3.35 -1.83 -6.04
CA PHE A 16 4.09 -1.77 -4.77
C PHE A 16 3.20 -2.36 -3.68
N LEU A 17 3.65 -3.42 -3.03
CA LEU A 17 2.88 -4.19 -2.06
C LEU A 17 3.59 -4.19 -0.71
N MET A 18 3.14 -3.30 0.19
CA MET A 18 3.76 -3.07 1.49
C MET A 18 3.19 -4.00 2.57
N HIS A 19 4.08 -4.53 3.39
CA HIS A 19 3.74 -5.38 4.53
C HIS A 19 3.21 -4.58 5.74
N GLY A 20 2.78 -5.27 6.77
CA GLY A 20 2.35 -4.72 8.06
C GLY A 20 3.52 -4.40 9.00
N GLY A 21 3.22 -3.82 10.14
CA GLY A 21 4.22 -3.57 11.18
C GLY A 21 4.85 -4.87 11.71
N THR A 22 6.14 -4.83 12.02
CA THR A 22 6.96 -5.99 12.49
C THR A 22 7.30 -7.05 11.45
N ASP A 23 6.80 -6.92 10.22
CA ASP A 23 7.07 -7.79 9.09
C ASP A 23 8.27 -7.27 8.26
N ASN A 24 8.48 -7.84 7.09
CA ASN A 24 9.54 -7.43 6.17
C ASN A 24 9.15 -7.66 4.69
N GLU A 25 10.03 -7.32 3.79
CA GLU A 25 9.89 -7.43 2.34
C GLU A 25 9.52 -8.83 1.84
N GLY A 26 9.90 -9.88 2.56
CA GLY A 26 9.60 -11.27 2.19
C GLY A 26 8.21 -11.75 2.59
N TYR A 27 7.49 -10.99 3.40
CA TYR A 27 6.25 -11.42 4.03
C TYR A 27 5.17 -11.86 3.03
N TRP A 28 4.91 -11.06 2.00
CA TRP A 28 3.91 -11.34 0.97
C TRP A 28 4.21 -12.59 0.13
N PHE A 29 5.47 -13.02 0.09
CA PHE A 29 5.91 -14.20 -0.66
C PHE A 29 6.35 -15.37 0.22
N GLY A 30 5.92 -15.39 1.48
CA GLY A 30 6.19 -16.50 2.42
C GLY A 30 7.63 -16.58 2.91
N GLN A 31 8.40 -15.49 2.79
CA GLN A 31 9.79 -15.41 3.23
C GLN A 31 9.97 -14.43 4.41
N GLY A 32 8.88 -14.09 5.10
CA GLY A 32 8.90 -13.16 6.22
C GLY A 32 9.70 -13.69 7.43
N ARG A 33 10.17 -12.77 8.29
CA ARG A 33 10.77 -13.11 9.58
C ARG A 33 9.67 -13.38 10.59
N TYR A 34 9.38 -14.64 10.81
CA TYR A 34 8.38 -15.05 11.79
C TYR A 34 9.02 -15.17 13.18
N ARG A 35 8.34 -14.70 14.21
CA ARG A 35 8.74 -14.87 15.61
C ARG A 35 7.85 -15.94 16.27
N GLY A 36 8.48 -16.99 16.84
CA GLY A 36 7.81 -17.98 17.69
C GLY A 36 7.03 -19.06 16.95
N ASP A 37 6.04 -19.62 17.64
CA ASP A 37 5.29 -20.81 17.21
C ASP A 37 4.31 -20.56 16.03
N ASP A 38 4.17 -19.30 15.60
CA ASP A 38 3.29 -18.90 14.50
C ASP A 38 3.91 -19.12 13.11
N VAL A 39 5.18 -19.56 13.03
CA VAL A 39 5.92 -19.75 11.76
C VAL A 39 5.10 -20.59 10.77
N GLN A 40 4.53 -21.70 11.22
CA GLN A 40 3.77 -22.61 10.36
C GLN A 40 2.48 -21.96 9.80
N LYS A 41 1.79 -21.19 10.63
CA LYS A 41 0.53 -20.55 10.27
C LYS A 41 0.69 -19.50 9.16
N TYR A 42 1.85 -18.84 9.10
CA TYR A 42 2.13 -17.79 8.12
C TYR A 42 2.82 -18.32 6.85
N THR A 43 3.65 -19.38 6.95
CA THR A 43 4.29 -19.98 5.78
C THR A 43 3.29 -20.65 4.83
N ASP A 44 2.16 -21.15 5.36
CA ASP A 44 1.13 -21.78 4.55
C ASP A 44 0.40 -20.78 3.63
N TYR A 45 0.36 -19.49 3.98
CA TYR A 45 -0.33 -18.46 3.18
C TYR A 45 0.62 -17.65 2.26
N GLY A 46 1.89 -17.53 2.59
CA GLY A 46 2.81 -16.69 1.81
C GLY A 46 3.11 -17.17 0.40
N ASN A 47 3.01 -18.47 0.14
CA ASN A 47 3.12 -19.02 -1.21
C ASN A 47 1.89 -18.75 -2.09
N ILE A 48 0.79 -18.32 -1.51
CA ILE A 48 -0.46 -18.06 -2.23
C ILE A 48 -0.30 -16.84 -3.13
N THR A 49 0.41 -15.80 -2.72
CA THR A 49 0.53 -14.54 -3.48
C THR A 49 1.10 -14.77 -4.87
N ALA A 50 2.27 -15.40 -4.99
CA ALA A 50 2.87 -15.68 -6.29
C ALA A 50 1.97 -16.59 -7.14
N SER A 51 1.47 -17.68 -6.54
CA SER A 51 0.58 -18.63 -7.24
C SER A 51 -0.72 -17.98 -7.69
N MET A 52 -1.30 -17.10 -6.89
CA MET A 52 -2.49 -16.33 -7.24
C MET A 52 -2.23 -15.41 -8.44
N ILE A 53 -1.16 -14.63 -8.39
CA ILE A 53 -0.79 -13.71 -9.49
C ILE A 53 -0.51 -14.49 -10.77
N ASP A 54 0.30 -15.56 -10.70
CA ASP A 54 0.61 -16.42 -11.86
C ASP A 54 -0.65 -17.04 -12.45
N HIS A 55 -1.58 -17.50 -11.59
CA HIS A 55 -2.85 -18.08 -12.04
C HIS A 55 -3.74 -17.07 -12.73
N LEU A 56 -3.88 -15.85 -12.17
CA LEU A 56 -4.67 -14.77 -12.76
C LEU A 56 -4.10 -14.35 -14.12
N ILE A 57 -2.78 -14.24 -14.25
CA ILE A 57 -2.10 -13.96 -15.52
C ILE A 57 -2.33 -15.10 -16.52
N TYR A 58 -2.16 -16.35 -16.11
CA TYR A 58 -2.39 -17.52 -16.96
C TYR A 58 -3.82 -17.59 -17.47
N LYS A 59 -4.80 -17.25 -16.63
CA LYS A 59 -6.22 -17.18 -16.99
C LYS A 59 -6.59 -15.93 -17.79
N LYS A 60 -5.64 -15.01 -18.02
CA LYS A 60 -5.87 -13.73 -18.69
C LYS A 60 -6.92 -12.86 -17.97
N GLN A 61 -7.00 -12.97 -16.67
CA GLN A 61 -7.87 -12.14 -15.83
C GLN A 61 -7.18 -10.82 -15.45
N ILE A 62 -5.85 -10.82 -15.43
CA ILE A 62 -5.02 -9.64 -15.29
C ILE A 62 -3.88 -9.67 -16.30
N ASP A 63 -3.34 -8.51 -16.64
CA ASP A 63 -2.13 -8.41 -17.43
C ASP A 63 -0.89 -8.77 -16.59
N PRO A 64 0.19 -9.27 -17.22
CA PRO A 64 1.47 -9.48 -16.53
C PRO A 64 1.97 -8.19 -15.87
N LEU A 65 2.38 -8.27 -14.59
CA LEU A 65 2.84 -7.12 -13.83
C LEU A 65 4.08 -7.46 -13.01
N ILE A 66 4.81 -6.41 -12.62
CA ILE A 66 5.91 -6.48 -11.64
C ILE A 66 5.31 -6.19 -10.26
N VAL A 67 5.71 -6.95 -9.22
CA VAL A 67 5.38 -6.63 -7.84
C VAL A 67 6.65 -6.30 -7.08
N VAL A 68 6.67 -5.14 -6.44
CA VAL A 68 7.73 -4.66 -5.58
C VAL A 68 7.24 -4.73 -4.14
N THR A 69 7.96 -5.46 -3.30
CA THR A 69 7.67 -5.55 -1.86
C THR A 69 8.75 -4.80 -1.08
N PRO A 70 8.58 -3.50 -0.83
CA PRO A 70 9.54 -2.76 -0.03
C PRO A 70 9.41 -3.11 1.46
N SER A 71 10.38 -2.70 2.27
CA SER A 71 10.34 -2.80 3.72
C SER A 71 10.51 -1.45 4.37
N PHE A 72 10.10 -1.36 5.65
CA PHE A 72 10.40 -0.20 6.48
C PHE A 72 11.76 -0.41 7.13
N GLU A 73 12.70 0.48 6.93
CA GLU A 73 13.93 0.50 7.71
C GLU A 73 13.78 1.43 8.91
N GLU A 74 13.77 0.85 10.12
CA GLU A 74 13.56 1.58 11.37
C GLU A 74 14.73 2.51 11.76
N GLU A 75 15.89 2.35 11.13
CA GLU A 75 17.14 3.01 11.53
C GLU A 75 17.71 3.98 10.47
N VAL A 76 16.98 4.26 9.40
CA VAL A 76 17.50 5.11 8.31
C VAL A 76 17.49 6.59 8.70
N GLU A 77 18.66 7.19 8.73
CA GLU A 77 18.84 8.64 8.72
C GLU A 77 18.31 9.20 7.36
N PRO A 78 17.50 10.27 7.33
CA PRO A 78 17.28 11.28 8.36
C PRO A 78 16.08 11.03 9.28
N TYR A 79 15.36 9.93 9.16
CA TYR A 79 14.08 9.70 9.85
C TYR A 79 14.25 9.61 11.38
N THR A 80 15.37 9.07 11.84
CA THR A 80 15.70 8.99 13.27
C THR A 80 15.99 10.32 13.93
N LYS A 81 16.36 11.35 13.13
CA LYS A 81 16.64 12.71 13.65
C LYS A 81 15.40 13.58 13.81
N LEU A 82 14.27 13.19 13.24
CA LEU A 82 13.07 14.02 13.19
C LEU A 82 12.16 13.92 14.41
N GLY A 83 12.47 13.08 15.42
CA GLY A 83 11.66 12.98 16.61
C GLY A 83 12.04 11.88 17.59
N ASN A 84 11.35 11.81 18.70
CA ASN A 84 11.52 10.79 19.73
C ASN A 84 11.28 9.39 19.15
N ARG A 85 11.83 8.33 19.77
CA ARG A 85 11.64 6.91 19.42
C ARG A 85 10.18 6.47 19.22
N VAL A 86 9.22 7.20 19.76
CA VAL A 86 7.79 6.99 19.57
C VAL A 86 7.33 7.44 18.19
N ASP A 87 7.97 8.47 17.65
CA ASP A 87 7.73 8.94 16.27
C ASP A 87 8.43 8.05 15.24
N SER A 88 9.48 7.27 15.62
CA SER A 88 10.23 6.45 14.68
C SER A 88 9.42 5.30 14.09
N TYR A 89 8.52 4.66 14.85
CA TYR A 89 7.66 3.59 14.32
C TYR A 89 6.71 4.09 13.23
N PHE A 90 6.23 5.33 13.35
CA PHE A 90 5.36 5.96 12.36
C PHE A 90 6.09 7.00 11.48
N ALA A 91 7.34 7.34 11.82
CA ALA A 91 8.15 8.21 10.98
C ALA A 91 8.40 7.58 9.61
N SER A 92 8.74 6.29 9.56
CA SER A 92 8.85 5.53 8.32
C SER A 92 7.57 5.59 7.49
N THR A 93 6.41 5.40 8.14
CA THR A 93 5.10 5.49 7.48
C THR A 93 4.84 6.85 6.84
N ARG A 94 5.22 7.93 7.51
CA ARG A 94 5.01 9.32 7.03
C ARG A 94 6.02 9.75 5.97
N TYR A 95 7.23 9.24 6.04
CA TYR A 95 8.36 9.69 5.21
C TYR A 95 8.83 8.66 4.18
N PHE A 96 8.19 7.49 4.12
CA PHE A 96 8.51 6.45 3.15
C PHE A 96 8.51 6.96 1.70
N TRP A 97 7.73 7.99 1.40
CA TRP A 97 7.70 8.62 0.09
C TRP A 97 9.07 9.17 -0.36
N LEU A 98 9.95 9.56 0.58
CA LEU A 98 11.29 10.04 0.26
C LEU A 98 12.15 8.92 -0.31
N GLU A 99 12.18 7.77 0.36
CA GLU A 99 12.89 6.58 -0.11
C GLU A 99 12.29 6.06 -1.42
N LEU A 100 10.96 6.00 -1.47
CA LEU A 100 10.24 5.55 -2.65
C LEU A 100 10.59 6.38 -3.89
N ARG A 101 10.55 7.73 -3.76
CA ARG A 101 10.80 8.63 -4.89
C ARG A 101 12.27 8.72 -5.28
N ASN A 102 13.18 8.67 -4.30
CA ASN A 102 14.59 8.98 -4.53
C ASN A 102 15.46 7.74 -4.74
N GLU A 103 14.99 6.56 -4.33
CA GLU A 103 15.80 5.34 -4.36
C GLU A 103 15.07 4.18 -5.04
N ILE A 104 13.89 3.78 -4.56
CA ILE A 104 13.21 2.57 -5.01
C ILE A 104 12.71 2.71 -6.46
N MET A 105 11.99 3.79 -6.78
CA MET A 105 11.48 4.00 -8.14
C MET A 105 12.60 4.23 -9.15
N PRO A 106 13.65 5.03 -8.88
CA PRO A 106 14.83 5.13 -9.75
C PRO A 106 15.53 3.79 -9.97
N TYR A 107 15.72 2.99 -8.92
CA TYR A 107 16.27 1.65 -9.03
C TYR A 107 15.43 0.75 -9.94
N LEU A 108 14.11 0.74 -9.71
CA LEU A 108 13.16 -0.06 -10.48
C LEU A 108 13.23 0.33 -11.98
N GLN A 109 13.18 1.62 -12.28
CA GLN A 109 13.21 2.13 -13.65
C GLN A 109 14.52 1.79 -14.36
N LYS A 110 15.63 1.78 -13.64
CA LYS A 110 16.96 1.42 -14.19
C LYS A 110 17.09 -0.07 -14.52
N HIS A 111 16.43 -0.95 -13.74
CA HIS A 111 16.69 -2.39 -13.79
C HIS A 111 15.54 -3.21 -14.40
N TYR A 112 14.35 -2.62 -14.51
CA TYR A 112 13.16 -3.31 -15.00
C TYR A 112 12.42 -2.48 -16.04
N SER A 113 11.72 -3.13 -16.93
CA SER A 113 10.95 -2.45 -17.97
C SER A 113 9.58 -2.06 -17.47
N THR A 114 9.39 -0.76 -17.23
CA THR A 114 8.13 -0.15 -16.79
C THR A 114 7.60 0.80 -17.84
N TYR A 115 6.43 1.36 -17.62
CA TYR A 115 5.87 2.39 -18.49
C TYR A 115 6.53 3.78 -18.30
N ALA A 116 7.23 4.02 -17.19
CA ALA A 116 8.09 5.19 -17.08
C ALA A 116 9.27 5.06 -18.02
N GLU A 117 9.52 6.07 -18.87
CA GLU A 117 10.55 6.02 -19.91
C GLU A 117 11.92 6.50 -19.40
N SER A 118 11.90 7.25 -18.33
CA SER A 118 13.11 7.81 -17.70
C SER A 118 12.85 8.12 -16.22
N ASP A 119 13.93 8.30 -15.46
CA ASP A 119 13.88 8.69 -14.06
C ASP A 119 13.71 10.20 -13.92
N ASN A 120 12.51 10.69 -14.24
CA ASN A 120 12.11 12.08 -14.00
C ASN A 120 10.61 12.21 -13.71
N GLU A 121 10.24 13.35 -13.14
CA GLU A 121 8.86 13.62 -12.69
C GLU A 121 7.83 13.51 -13.82
N GLU A 122 8.13 14.02 -15.00
CA GLU A 122 7.22 14.02 -16.15
C GLU A 122 6.95 12.59 -16.62
N SER A 123 7.99 11.76 -16.71
CA SER A 123 7.87 10.37 -17.11
C SER A 123 7.03 9.55 -16.14
N TYR A 124 7.23 9.73 -14.83
CA TYR A 124 6.41 9.06 -13.82
C TYR A 124 4.95 9.54 -13.85
N ARG A 125 4.72 10.84 -14.00
CA ARG A 125 3.37 11.41 -14.13
C ARG A 125 2.64 10.85 -15.36
N ASN A 126 3.31 10.77 -16.50
CA ASN A 126 2.74 10.20 -17.72
C ASN A 126 2.43 8.69 -17.58
N ALA A 127 3.25 7.98 -16.83
CA ALA A 127 3.08 6.55 -16.54
C ALA A 127 2.21 6.25 -15.31
N ARG A 128 1.62 7.24 -14.66
CA ARG A 128 0.91 7.13 -13.38
C ARG A 128 -0.13 6.01 -13.34
N LYS A 129 -0.87 5.81 -14.44
CA LYS A 129 -1.89 4.75 -14.55
C LYS A 129 -1.32 3.32 -14.64
N HIS A 130 -0.01 3.20 -14.66
CA HIS A 130 0.71 1.94 -14.68
C HIS A 130 1.43 1.65 -13.36
N PHE A 131 1.21 2.50 -12.34
CA PHE A 131 1.74 2.32 -11.00
C PHE A 131 0.60 2.26 -9.98
N ALA A 132 0.63 1.22 -9.16
CA ALA A 132 -0.29 1.00 -8.06
C ALA A 132 0.48 0.78 -6.76
N TYR A 133 -0.14 1.16 -5.66
CA TYR A 133 0.31 0.86 -4.31
C TYR A 133 -0.79 0.10 -3.56
N ALA A 134 -0.43 -0.92 -2.80
CA ALA A 134 -1.30 -1.53 -1.81
C ALA A 134 -0.51 -1.89 -0.56
N GLY A 135 -1.16 -1.89 0.59
CA GLY A 135 -0.47 -2.23 1.83
C GLY A 135 -1.40 -2.64 2.96
N ALA A 136 -0.90 -3.52 3.83
CA ALA A 136 -1.63 -4.06 4.97
C ALA A 136 -1.21 -3.39 6.28
N SER A 137 -2.15 -3.12 7.19
CA SER A 137 -1.88 -2.59 8.51
C SER A 137 -1.03 -1.31 8.47
N GLN A 138 0.21 -1.31 8.94
CA GLN A 138 1.13 -0.18 8.81
C GLN A 138 1.31 0.24 7.35
N GLY A 139 1.37 -0.71 6.41
CA GLY A 139 1.42 -0.42 4.97
C GLY A 139 0.17 0.31 4.46
N SER A 140 -1.02 0.03 5.02
CA SER A 140 -2.24 0.78 4.72
C SER A 140 -2.13 2.25 5.16
N ILE A 141 -1.62 2.50 6.37
CA ILE A 141 -1.40 3.86 6.88
C ILE A 141 -0.37 4.60 6.00
N THR A 142 0.67 3.89 5.54
CA THR A 142 1.64 4.42 4.57
C THR A 142 0.97 4.84 3.27
N GLY A 143 -0.03 4.08 2.80
CA GLY A 143 -0.86 4.42 1.65
C GLY A 143 -1.51 5.80 1.78
N LEU A 144 -2.01 6.13 2.96
CA LEU A 144 -2.61 7.45 3.23
C LEU A 144 -1.53 8.56 3.31
N TYR A 145 -0.55 8.41 4.20
CA TYR A 145 0.36 9.50 4.57
C TYR A 145 1.54 9.69 3.63
N SER A 146 2.05 8.63 3.02
CA SER A 146 3.14 8.74 2.06
C SER A 146 2.63 8.78 0.62
N ILE A 147 1.75 7.84 0.24
CA ILE A 147 1.40 7.69 -1.16
C ILE A 147 0.36 8.72 -1.59
N MET A 148 -0.78 8.80 -0.90
CA MET A 148 -1.83 9.76 -1.28
C MET A 148 -1.42 11.20 -1.06
N CYS A 149 -0.65 11.52 0.00
CA CYS A 149 -0.23 12.90 0.24
C CYS A 149 0.95 13.34 -0.64
N HIS A 150 1.92 12.46 -0.90
CA HIS A 150 3.21 12.87 -1.49
C HIS A 150 3.60 12.16 -2.79
N CYS A 151 2.84 11.15 -3.22
CA CYS A 151 3.10 10.40 -4.44
C CYS A 151 1.86 10.26 -5.34
N HIS A 152 0.82 11.08 -5.12
CA HIS A 152 -0.40 11.10 -5.93
C HIS A 152 -0.10 11.36 -7.42
N ASP A 153 1.01 12.03 -7.72
CA ASP A 153 1.52 12.27 -9.06
C ASP A 153 2.15 11.04 -9.73
N ARG A 154 2.38 9.97 -8.98
CA ARG A 154 3.04 8.74 -9.44
C ARG A 154 2.17 7.49 -9.37
N PHE A 155 1.13 7.50 -8.53
CA PHE A 155 0.26 6.35 -8.29
C PHE A 155 -1.20 6.68 -8.59
N ALA A 156 -1.80 5.95 -9.53
CA ALA A 156 -3.20 6.10 -9.87
C ALA A 156 -4.12 5.21 -9.04
N PHE A 157 -3.59 4.10 -8.51
CA PHE A 157 -4.34 3.08 -7.79
C PHE A 157 -3.77 2.89 -6.40
N ILE A 158 -4.63 2.92 -5.38
CA ILE A 158 -4.21 2.82 -3.99
C ILE A 158 -5.12 1.84 -3.25
N GLY A 159 -4.51 0.83 -2.61
CA GLY A 159 -5.16 -0.17 -1.78
C GLY A 159 -4.73 -0.05 -0.32
N CYS A 160 -5.69 0.08 0.57
CA CYS A 160 -5.51 0.15 2.01
C CYS A 160 -6.19 -1.04 2.67
N PHE A 161 -5.42 -1.92 3.34
CA PHE A 161 -5.94 -3.14 3.95
C PHE A 161 -5.79 -3.07 5.48
N SER A 162 -6.89 -3.24 6.20
CA SER A 162 -6.93 -3.42 7.67
C SER A 162 -6.25 -2.35 8.51
N ALA A 163 -6.17 -1.11 8.07
CA ALA A 163 -5.89 0.03 8.95
C ALA A 163 -6.19 1.36 8.27
N GLY A 164 -6.79 2.26 9.03
CA GLY A 164 -6.87 3.69 8.75
C GLY A 164 -5.97 4.48 9.67
N ALA A 165 -6.21 5.77 9.75
CA ALA A 165 -5.55 6.64 10.73
C ALA A 165 -5.94 6.22 12.16
N ILE A 166 -4.96 5.92 12.99
CA ILE A 166 -5.20 5.36 14.32
C ILE A 166 -4.66 6.24 15.45
N ARG A 167 -5.37 6.20 16.58
CA ARG A 167 -4.81 6.50 17.90
C ARG A 167 -4.65 5.18 18.63
N CYS A 168 -3.44 4.83 19.00
CA CYS A 168 -3.19 3.64 19.82
C CYS A 168 -2.19 3.95 20.92
N ALA A 169 -2.28 3.20 22.03
CA ALA A 169 -1.28 3.21 23.07
C ALA A 169 -0.35 2.01 22.87
N PHE A 170 0.93 2.26 22.74
CA PHE A 170 1.95 1.23 22.67
C PHE A 170 2.97 1.42 23.79
N ASN A 171 3.17 0.41 24.63
CA ASN A 171 4.06 0.48 25.80
C ASN A 171 3.78 1.69 26.71
N GLY A 172 2.50 2.01 26.95
CA GLY A 172 2.08 3.11 27.81
C GLY A 172 2.26 4.51 27.23
N LYS A 173 2.63 4.63 25.97
CA LYS A 173 2.71 5.91 25.24
C LYS A 173 1.62 5.96 24.18
N GLU A 174 0.95 7.09 24.08
CA GLU A 174 0.00 7.34 23.01
C GLU A 174 0.76 7.52 21.69
N LEU A 175 0.49 6.64 20.74
CA LEU A 175 0.97 6.74 19.36
C LEU A 175 -0.20 7.24 18.53
N SER A 176 -0.08 8.44 17.97
CA SER A 176 -1.11 9.02 17.16
C SER A 176 -0.62 9.18 15.72
N VAL A 177 -1.16 8.36 14.81
CA VAL A 177 -1.28 8.66 13.39
C VAL A 177 -2.73 9.00 13.11
N ALA A 178 -3.30 9.85 13.97
CA ALA A 178 -4.67 10.31 13.82
C ALA A 178 -4.77 11.20 12.58
N LEU A 179 -5.83 11.01 11.83
CA LEU A 179 -6.24 11.93 10.79
C LEU A 179 -6.88 13.15 11.49
N ASP A 180 -6.05 14.06 12.02
CA ASP A 180 -6.48 15.35 12.53
C ASP A 180 -6.88 16.28 11.36
N GLU A 181 -7.35 17.49 11.66
CA GLU A 181 -7.82 18.42 10.64
C GLU A 181 -6.69 18.89 9.71
N GLU A 182 -5.48 19.02 10.21
CA GLU A 182 -4.32 19.41 9.40
C GLU A 182 -3.95 18.31 8.41
N LYS A 183 -3.90 17.06 8.86
CA LYS A 183 -3.60 15.90 8.01
C LYS A 183 -4.72 15.59 7.02
N LEU A 184 -5.96 15.78 7.42
CA LEU A 184 -7.11 15.66 6.53
C LEU A 184 -7.04 16.73 5.42
N ALA A 185 -6.72 17.97 5.76
CA ALA A 185 -6.57 19.04 4.79
C ALA A 185 -5.41 18.79 3.80
N GLU A 186 -4.27 18.29 4.29
CA GLU A 186 -3.13 17.89 3.45
C GLU A 186 -3.53 16.79 2.46
N LEU A 187 -4.21 15.74 2.94
CA LEU A 187 -4.69 14.64 2.11
C LEU A 187 -5.72 15.11 1.07
N CYS A 188 -6.68 15.93 1.46
CA CYS A 188 -7.67 16.48 0.55
C CYS A 188 -7.01 17.36 -0.52
N SER A 189 -6.05 18.20 -0.14
CA SER A 189 -5.31 19.02 -1.11
C SER A 189 -4.58 18.16 -2.16
N ALA A 190 -4.00 17.04 -1.78
CA ALA A 190 -3.37 16.11 -2.71
C ALA A 190 -4.39 15.45 -3.64
N ILE A 191 -5.53 15.00 -3.09
CA ILE A 191 -6.63 14.40 -3.87
C ILE A 191 -7.25 15.41 -4.84
N GLU A 192 -7.39 16.67 -4.45
CA GLU A 192 -7.87 17.74 -5.34
C GLU A 192 -6.94 18.02 -6.51
N GLN A 193 -5.63 17.95 -6.28
CA GLN A 193 -4.63 18.15 -7.33
C GLN A 193 -4.62 17.02 -8.35
N GLU A 194 -4.66 15.79 -7.87
CA GLU A 194 -4.64 14.61 -8.74
C GLU A 194 -5.33 13.41 -8.04
N PRO A 195 -6.64 13.23 -8.23
CA PRO A 195 -7.39 12.18 -7.55
C PRO A 195 -6.93 10.78 -7.97
N PRO A 196 -7.00 9.78 -7.09
CA PRO A 196 -6.76 8.39 -7.47
C PRO A 196 -7.76 7.96 -8.54
N VAL A 197 -7.31 7.15 -9.50
CA VAL A 197 -8.22 6.49 -10.43
C VAL A 197 -9.08 5.48 -9.69
N PHE A 198 -8.48 4.78 -8.71
CA PHE A 198 -9.23 3.95 -7.79
C PHE A 198 -8.56 3.90 -6.40
N TRP A 199 -9.36 4.16 -5.35
CA TRP A 199 -8.98 4.00 -3.96
C TRP A 199 -9.76 2.86 -3.31
N TYR A 200 -9.11 1.73 -3.11
CA TYR A 200 -9.66 0.54 -2.47
C TYR A 200 -9.35 0.54 -0.98
N ASN A 201 -10.33 0.18 -0.17
CA ASN A 201 -10.18 -0.09 1.25
C ASN A 201 -10.82 -1.42 1.59
N GLY A 202 -10.15 -2.26 2.35
CA GLY A 202 -10.68 -3.54 2.78
C GLY A 202 -10.32 -3.86 4.22
N CYS A 203 -11.27 -4.42 4.95
CA CYS A 203 -11.06 -4.80 6.35
C CYS A 203 -12.05 -5.89 6.78
N GLY A 204 -11.59 -6.83 7.59
CA GLY A 204 -12.46 -7.79 8.24
C GLY A 204 -13.29 -7.16 9.35
N ASP A 205 -14.54 -7.60 9.55
CA ASP A 205 -15.42 -7.08 10.60
C ASP A 205 -15.05 -7.59 12.01
N ASP A 206 -14.29 -8.70 12.09
CA ASP A 206 -13.67 -9.18 13.34
C ASP A 206 -12.25 -8.59 13.56
N ASP A 207 -11.80 -7.69 12.69
CA ASP A 207 -10.52 -7.00 12.85
C ASP A 207 -10.66 -5.84 13.85
N LYS A 208 -9.74 -5.79 14.84
CA LYS A 208 -9.65 -4.68 15.81
C LYS A 208 -9.50 -3.30 15.18
N MET A 209 -9.03 -3.24 13.91
CA MET A 209 -8.83 -1.99 13.17
C MET A 209 -10.07 -1.59 12.35
N TYR A 210 -11.10 -2.40 12.28
CA TYR A 210 -12.27 -2.17 11.43
C TYR A 210 -12.90 -0.79 11.65
N SER A 211 -13.24 -0.46 12.91
CA SER A 211 -13.90 0.81 13.23
C SER A 211 -13.06 2.03 12.83
N SER A 212 -11.76 2.02 13.14
CA SER A 212 -10.88 3.14 12.81
C SER A 212 -10.62 3.25 11.31
N HIS A 213 -10.55 2.13 10.60
CA HIS A 213 -10.38 2.11 9.15
C HIS A 213 -11.63 2.67 8.45
N LYS A 214 -12.80 2.18 8.84
CA LYS A 214 -14.08 2.65 8.29
C LYS A 214 -14.31 4.14 8.57
N GLU A 215 -14.03 4.60 9.79
CA GLU A 215 -14.09 6.02 10.14
C GLU A 215 -13.16 6.87 9.28
N THR A 216 -11.93 6.41 9.06
CA THR A 216 -10.97 7.12 8.19
C THR A 216 -11.49 7.25 6.77
N TYR A 217 -11.96 6.15 6.20
CA TYR A 217 -12.55 6.13 4.86
C TYR A 217 -13.72 7.12 4.75
N ASP A 218 -14.67 7.05 5.69
CA ASP A 218 -15.86 7.90 5.67
C ASP A 218 -15.52 9.40 5.83
N ARG A 219 -14.53 9.72 6.66
CA ARG A 219 -14.07 11.11 6.83
C ARG A 219 -13.44 11.66 5.56
N VAL A 220 -12.57 10.89 4.91
CA VAL A 220 -11.93 11.32 3.65
C VAL A 220 -12.97 11.44 2.53
N LEU A 221 -13.86 10.47 2.39
CA LEU A 221 -14.95 10.52 1.41
C LEU A 221 -15.85 11.76 1.60
N LYS A 222 -16.19 12.07 2.85
CA LYS A 222 -16.99 13.25 3.18
C LYS A 222 -16.25 14.57 2.92
N ALA A 223 -14.93 14.59 3.09
CA ALA A 223 -14.12 15.79 2.91
C ALA A 223 -13.80 16.08 1.43
N CYS A 224 -13.81 15.07 0.55
CA CYS A 224 -13.46 15.19 -0.86
C CYS A 224 -14.60 14.74 -1.80
N PRO A 225 -15.84 15.31 -1.67
CA PRO A 225 -17.03 14.79 -2.36
C PRO A 225 -17.03 15.02 -3.88
N GLU A 226 -16.22 15.96 -4.36
CA GLU A 226 -16.09 16.25 -5.80
C GLU A 226 -15.11 15.31 -6.53
N GLN A 227 -14.19 14.67 -5.79
CA GLN A 227 -13.14 13.82 -6.33
C GLN A 227 -13.36 12.34 -6.06
N LEU A 228 -14.01 12.01 -4.94
CA LEU A 228 -14.24 10.63 -4.51
C LEU A 228 -15.72 10.27 -4.56
N HIS A 229 -16.02 9.26 -5.35
CA HIS A 229 -17.38 8.78 -5.55
C HIS A 229 -17.46 7.29 -5.22
N GLU A 230 -18.16 6.96 -4.13
CA GLU A 230 -18.27 5.59 -3.65
C GLU A 230 -18.84 4.66 -4.74
N ASN A 231 -18.25 3.48 -4.86
CA ASN A 231 -18.54 2.48 -5.89
C ASN A 231 -18.24 2.91 -7.34
N GLN A 232 -17.60 4.06 -7.55
CA GLN A 232 -17.08 4.47 -8.85
C GLN A 232 -15.55 4.44 -8.84
N ASN A 233 -14.91 5.36 -8.09
CA ASN A 233 -13.46 5.45 -7.98
C ASN A 233 -12.94 5.24 -6.54
N CYS A 234 -13.82 4.91 -5.60
CA CYS A 234 -13.43 4.44 -4.28
C CYS A 234 -14.44 3.41 -3.74
N ARG A 235 -13.94 2.51 -2.89
CA ARG A 235 -14.77 1.48 -2.27
C ARG A 235 -14.22 1.05 -0.93
N PHE A 236 -15.12 0.76 0.02
CA PHE A 236 -14.81 0.02 1.23
C PHE A 236 -15.44 -1.37 1.18
N VAL A 237 -14.63 -2.41 1.34
CA VAL A 237 -15.06 -3.82 1.36
C VAL A 237 -14.93 -4.36 2.77
N THR A 238 -16.01 -4.93 3.28
CA THR A 238 -16.03 -5.63 4.56
C THR A 238 -15.95 -7.13 4.30
N HIS A 239 -14.97 -7.81 4.91
CA HIS A 239 -14.85 -9.26 4.85
C HIS A 239 -15.50 -9.86 6.11
N GLU A 240 -16.58 -10.61 5.92
CA GLU A 240 -17.34 -11.24 7.01
C GLU A 240 -16.47 -12.27 7.75
N GLY A 241 -16.33 -12.12 9.07
CA GLY A 241 -15.46 -12.94 9.93
C GLY A 241 -13.96 -12.75 9.66
N GLY A 242 -13.59 -11.79 8.82
CA GLY A 242 -12.19 -11.47 8.52
C GLY A 242 -11.51 -10.84 9.73
N GLN A 243 -10.24 -11.21 9.95
CA GLN A 243 -9.42 -10.76 11.08
C GLN A 243 -8.23 -9.95 10.60
N HIS A 244 -7.44 -9.42 11.57
CA HIS A 244 -6.19 -8.72 11.29
C HIS A 244 -5.09 -9.71 10.89
N ASP A 245 -5.23 -10.33 9.73
CA ASP A 245 -4.36 -11.41 9.30
C ASP A 245 -4.17 -11.46 7.78
N TYR A 246 -3.19 -12.28 7.41
CA TYR A 246 -2.77 -12.47 6.03
C TYR A 246 -3.86 -13.08 5.14
N ARG A 247 -4.77 -13.86 5.71
CA ARG A 247 -5.88 -14.45 4.96
C ARG A 247 -6.80 -13.37 4.42
N THR A 248 -7.25 -12.48 5.30
CA THR A 248 -8.10 -11.33 4.93
C THR A 248 -7.39 -10.42 3.93
N TRP A 249 -6.11 -10.12 4.16
CA TRP A 249 -5.33 -9.27 3.24
C TRP A 249 -5.08 -9.91 1.87
N SER A 250 -5.04 -11.25 1.79
CA SER A 250 -4.95 -11.95 0.49
C SER A 250 -6.24 -11.83 -0.32
N GLU A 251 -7.39 -11.77 0.33
CA GLU A 251 -8.68 -11.48 -0.31
C GLU A 251 -8.72 -10.03 -0.83
N ASP A 252 -8.21 -9.07 -0.04
CA ASP A 252 -8.04 -7.69 -0.48
C ASP A 252 -7.09 -7.59 -1.68
N LEU A 253 -5.96 -8.29 -1.64
CA LEU A 253 -5.01 -8.33 -2.76
C LEU A 253 -5.66 -8.90 -4.03
N PHE A 254 -6.43 -9.97 -3.91
CA PHE A 254 -7.18 -10.54 -5.02
C PHE A 254 -8.14 -9.50 -5.64
N ASN A 255 -8.85 -8.76 -4.81
CA ASN A 255 -9.78 -7.72 -5.24
C ASN A 255 -9.06 -6.58 -5.99
N VAL A 256 -7.95 -6.06 -5.45
CA VAL A 256 -7.22 -4.96 -6.11
C VAL A 256 -6.55 -5.39 -7.40
N LEU A 257 -6.10 -6.63 -7.52
CA LEU A 257 -5.55 -7.16 -8.78
C LEU A 257 -6.57 -7.13 -9.93
N HIS A 258 -7.87 -7.23 -9.63
CA HIS A 258 -8.94 -7.14 -10.63
C HIS A 258 -9.42 -5.70 -10.89
N LEU A 259 -9.16 -4.78 -9.98
CA LEU A 259 -9.62 -3.39 -10.05
C LEU A 259 -8.57 -2.42 -10.58
N PHE A 260 -7.30 -2.75 -10.35
CA PHE A 260 -6.20 -1.89 -10.75
C PHE A 260 -5.79 -2.14 -12.20
N PHE A 261 -5.30 -1.10 -12.85
CA PHE A 261 -4.84 -1.12 -14.25
C PHE A 261 -5.94 -1.43 -15.31
N THR A 262 -7.21 -1.29 -14.94
CA THR A 262 -8.38 -1.49 -15.85
C THR A 262 -8.81 -0.20 -16.51
#